data_fb816b0a00c4155e1470044174fc081c
#
_entry.id   fb816b0a00c4155e1470044174fc081c
#
_cell.length_a   1.000
_cell.length_b   1.000
_cell.length_c   1.000
_cell.angle_alpha   90.00
_cell.angle_beta   90.00
_cell.angle_gamma   90.00
#
_symmetry.space_group_name_H-M   'P 1'
#
loop_
_entity.id
_entity.type
_entity.pdbx_description
1 polymer ?
#
loop_
_entity_poly.entity_id
_entity_poly.type
_entity_poly.pdbx_seq_one_letter_code
_entity_poly.pdbx_strand_id
1 'polypeptide(L)'
;AIQTVADIGYDAIELAVRSGWDADSAKLDAKRRRSLRTQLADSPLRLTSLMEDVPPTDDRQQAVALERLKLAAGLAHDLVPDAPPLLQTVLGGGKWDEVRTQLRDRLAEWVKVADETDTIIAIKPHRSGAMSQPADAVWLIEQLGNPPRLRMVYDYSHYAFRDLALTDTIRTALPHTAHVALKDAARQNGKIVFQLAGEAGTIDYGALIRQFHRGGYRGDFNCEVSGMVSSQPGYDPLAAAKTCYANLAEAFRQAGVERSSHRD
;
A
#
# COMPACT_ATOMS: atom_id res chain seq x y z
N ALA A 1 -8.61 0.21 18.04
CA ALA A 1 -7.70 -0.31 17.01
C ALA A 1 -6.32 0.36 17.06
N ILE A 2 -6.22 1.70 17.03
CA ILE A 2 -4.93 2.43 17.02
C ILE A 2 -4.09 2.03 18.24
N GLN A 3 -4.60 2.16 19.45
CA GLN A 3 -3.88 1.77 20.66
C GLN A 3 -3.47 0.29 20.65
N THR A 4 -4.34 -0.60 20.17
CA THR A 4 -4.04 -2.04 20.07
C THR A 4 -2.84 -2.32 19.16
N VAL A 5 -2.75 -1.63 18.02
CA VAL A 5 -1.61 -1.75 17.09
C VAL A 5 -0.32 -1.22 17.73
N ALA A 6 -0.41 -0.10 18.46
CA ALA A 6 0.71 0.44 19.24
C ALA A 6 1.18 -0.53 20.34
N ASP A 7 0.25 -1.15 21.07
CA ASP A 7 0.55 -2.10 22.16
C ASP A 7 1.23 -3.38 21.65
N ILE A 8 0.96 -3.79 20.40
CA ILE A 8 1.68 -4.89 19.75
C ILE A 8 3.15 -4.53 19.48
N GLY A 9 3.44 -3.24 19.26
CA GLY A 9 4.78 -2.72 19.02
C GLY A 9 5.04 -2.25 17.59
N TYR A 10 4.01 -2.06 16.78
CA TYR A 10 4.15 -1.41 15.47
C TYR A 10 4.59 0.04 15.61
N ASP A 11 5.28 0.57 14.59
CA ASP A 11 5.77 1.96 14.54
C ASP A 11 4.82 2.86 13.74
N ALA A 12 3.94 2.24 12.94
CA ALA A 12 3.05 2.96 12.04
C ALA A 12 1.77 2.19 11.75
N ILE A 13 0.78 2.87 11.17
CA ILE A 13 -0.50 2.32 10.76
C ILE A 13 -0.90 2.85 9.38
N GLU A 14 -1.59 2.02 8.62
CA GLU A 14 -2.33 2.39 7.43
C GLU A 14 -3.84 2.36 7.72
N LEU A 15 -4.61 3.24 7.10
CA LEU A 15 -6.06 3.23 7.17
C LEU A 15 -6.69 2.90 5.81
N ALA A 16 -7.57 1.91 5.77
CA ALA A 16 -8.42 1.65 4.61
C ALA A 16 -9.60 2.63 4.60
N VAL A 17 -9.60 3.53 3.60
CA VAL A 17 -10.60 4.60 3.45
C VAL A 17 -11.59 4.35 2.31
N ARG A 18 -11.68 3.09 1.90
CA ARG A 18 -12.54 2.61 0.81
C ARG A 18 -14.02 2.90 1.06
N SER A 19 -14.78 2.99 -0.01
CA SER A 19 -16.22 3.10 0.06
C SER A 19 -16.85 1.98 0.87
N GLY A 20 -17.71 2.36 1.84
CA GLY A 20 -18.41 1.41 2.70
C GLY A 20 -17.62 0.89 3.91
N TRP A 21 -16.36 1.28 4.09
CA TRP A 21 -15.56 0.94 5.26
C TRP A 21 -15.73 1.98 6.38
N ASP A 22 -15.34 1.64 7.61
CA ASP A 22 -15.51 2.51 8.80
C ASP A 22 -14.83 3.86 8.66
N ALA A 23 -13.70 3.92 7.97
CA ALA A 23 -12.94 5.14 7.68
C ALA A 23 -13.19 5.70 6.26
N ASP A 24 -14.32 5.35 5.63
CA ASP A 24 -14.69 5.87 4.30
C ASP A 24 -14.55 7.40 4.25
N SER A 25 -13.63 7.89 3.41
CA SER A 25 -13.28 9.31 3.32
C SER A 25 -14.47 10.22 3.00
N ALA A 26 -15.48 9.69 2.29
CA ALA A 26 -16.72 10.41 1.97
C ALA A 26 -17.71 10.47 3.14
N LYS A 27 -17.58 9.62 4.16
CA LYS A 27 -18.54 9.49 5.25
C LYS A 27 -18.02 9.98 6.61
N LEU A 28 -16.71 10.21 6.73
CA LEU A 28 -16.14 10.77 7.95
C LEU A 28 -16.49 12.24 8.08
N ASP A 29 -17.41 12.56 8.99
CA ASP A 29 -17.74 13.93 9.35
C ASP A 29 -16.60 14.62 10.13
N ALA A 30 -16.69 15.93 10.28
CA ALA A 30 -15.67 16.73 10.96
C ALA A 30 -15.41 16.30 12.41
N LYS A 31 -16.42 15.77 13.13
CA LYS A 31 -16.27 15.28 14.50
C LYS A 31 -15.44 14.00 14.54
N ARG A 32 -15.75 13.04 13.66
CA ARG A 32 -15.02 11.77 13.56
C ARG A 32 -13.59 11.99 13.07
N ARG A 33 -13.35 12.90 12.11
CA ARG A 33 -12.00 13.28 11.65
C ARG A 33 -11.17 13.87 12.79
N ARG A 34 -11.72 14.80 13.59
CA ARG A 34 -11.04 15.35 14.77
C ARG A 34 -10.73 14.28 15.81
N SER A 35 -11.68 13.39 16.11
CA SER A 35 -11.48 12.30 17.05
C SER A 35 -10.36 11.37 16.59
N LEU A 36 -10.32 11.01 15.31
CA LEU A 36 -9.28 10.16 14.73
C LEU A 36 -7.91 10.84 14.75
N ARG A 37 -7.85 12.13 14.40
CA ARG A 37 -6.64 12.95 14.51
C ARG A 37 -6.09 12.98 15.94
N THR A 38 -6.95 13.20 16.93
CA THR A 38 -6.53 13.18 18.35
C THR A 38 -5.99 11.80 18.74
N GLN A 39 -6.68 10.70 18.38
CA GLN A 39 -6.20 9.35 18.67
C GLN A 39 -4.86 9.04 18.01
N LEU A 40 -4.60 9.54 16.80
CA LEU A 40 -3.31 9.40 16.14
C LEU A 40 -2.22 10.23 16.84
N ALA A 41 -2.53 11.48 17.19
CA ALA A 41 -1.59 12.37 17.87
C ALA A 41 -1.21 11.86 19.28
N ASP A 42 -2.16 11.24 19.99
CA ASP A 42 -1.93 10.64 21.32
C ASP A 42 -1.23 9.27 21.26
N SER A 43 -1.06 8.71 20.03
CA SER A 43 -0.44 7.41 19.79
C SER A 43 1.03 7.57 19.37
N PRO A 44 1.91 6.61 19.69
CA PRO A 44 3.26 6.58 19.14
C PRO A 44 3.31 6.16 17.64
N LEU A 45 2.15 5.86 17.02
CA LEU A 45 2.10 5.41 15.64
C LEU A 45 2.08 6.58 14.65
N ARG A 46 2.86 6.47 13.57
CA ARG A 46 2.69 7.33 12.39
C ARG A 46 1.57 6.79 11.51
N LEU A 47 0.78 7.67 10.91
CA LEU A 47 -0.11 7.33 9.79
C LEU A 47 0.68 7.44 8.49
N THR A 48 0.92 6.33 7.80
CA THR A 48 1.83 6.28 6.64
C THR A 48 1.12 6.28 5.30
N SER A 49 -0.06 5.69 5.25
CA SER A 49 -0.85 5.62 4.02
C SER A 49 -2.34 5.55 4.28
N LEU A 50 -3.11 6.00 3.30
CA LEU A 50 -4.54 5.78 3.18
C LEU A 50 -4.79 4.85 1.98
N MET A 51 -5.43 3.71 2.21
CA MET A 51 -5.73 2.76 1.13
C MET A 51 -7.12 3.01 0.57
N GLU A 52 -7.16 3.43 -0.68
CA GLU A 52 -8.38 3.59 -1.47
C GLU A 52 -8.48 2.47 -2.53
N ASP A 53 -9.64 2.28 -3.11
CA ASP A 53 -9.88 1.34 -4.21
C ASP A 53 -10.76 2.02 -5.27
N VAL A 54 -10.10 2.58 -6.28
CA VAL A 54 -10.74 3.43 -7.28
C VAL A 54 -10.28 3.06 -8.70
N PRO A 55 -10.59 1.83 -9.17
CA PRO A 55 -10.13 1.37 -10.48
C PRO A 55 -10.74 2.21 -11.61
N PRO A 56 -9.95 2.91 -12.43
CA PRO A 56 -10.45 3.79 -13.50
C PRO A 56 -10.74 2.99 -14.79
N THR A 57 -11.71 2.09 -14.76
CA THR A 57 -11.98 1.17 -15.89
C THR A 57 -12.71 1.82 -17.07
N ASP A 58 -13.54 2.82 -16.79
CA ASP A 58 -14.29 3.61 -17.78
C ASP A 58 -14.39 5.07 -17.33
N ASP A 59 -15.01 5.94 -18.13
CA ASP A 59 -15.07 7.38 -17.85
C ASP A 59 -15.90 7.71 -16.60
N ARG A 60 -16.94 6.93 -16.32
CA ARG A 60 -17.72 7.08 -15.09
C ARG A 60 -16.89 6.71 -13.86
N GLN A 61 -16.17 5.60 -13.93
CA GLN A 61 -15.26 5.17 -12.86
C GLN A 61 -14.11 6.15 -12.68
N GLN A 62 -13.60 6.73 -13.77
CA GLN A 62 -12.59 7.79 -13.70
C GLN A 62 -13.10 9.02 -12.94
N ALA A 63 -14.31 9.49 -13.22
CA ALA A 63 -14.89 10.63 -12.49
C ALA A 63 -15.04 10.33 -11.00
N VAL A 64 -15.51 9.13 -10.65
CA VAL A 64 -15.59 8.67 -9.26
C VAL A 64 -14.19 8.58 -8.62
N ALA A 65 -13.19 8.07 -9.35
CA ALA A 65 -11.83 7.97 -8.86
C ALA A 65 -11.24 9.34 -8.51
N LEU A 66 -11.40 10.33 -9.38
CA LEU A 66 -10.92 11.69 -9.14
C LEU A 66 -11.58 12.34 -7.91
N GLU A 67 -12.89 12.18 -7.74
CA GLU A 67 -13.60 12.67 -6.57
C GLU A 67 -13.09 12.00 -5.29
N ARG A 68 -12.98 10.67 -5.28
CA ARG A 68 -12.53 9.93 -4.11
C ARG A 68 -11.08 10.22 -3.75
N LEU A 69 -10.19 10.37 -4.74
CA LEU A 69 -8.80 10.77 -4.49
C LEU A 69 -8.72 12.16 -3.82
N LYS A 70 -9.54 13.13 -4.27
CA LYS A 70 -9.62 14.46 -3.62
C LYS A 70 -10.14 14.36 -2.19
N LEU A 71 -11.17 13.54 -1.93
CA LEU A 71 -11.70 13.32 -0.58
C LEU A 71 -10.68 12.64 0.35
N ALA A 72 -9.95 11.64 -0.17
CA ALA A 72 -8.92 10.96 0.58
C ALA A 72 -7.71 11.88 0.85
N ALA A 73 -7.30 12.71 -0.11
CA ALA A 73 -6.27 13.72 0.08
C ALA A 73 -6.67 14.75 1.15
N GLY A 74 -7.90 15.26 1.10
CA GLY A 74 -8.42 16.14 2.15
C GLY A 74 -8.43 15.47 3.53
N LEU A 75 -8.76 14.18 3.60
CA LEU A 75 -8.67 13.42 4.85
C LEU A 75 -7.21 13.26 5.32
N ALA A 76 -6.28 12.99 4.42
CA ALA A 76 -4.85 12.89 4.75
C ALA A 76 -4.32 14.17 5.44
N HIS A 77 -4.63 15.33 4.85
CA HIS A 77 -4.28 16.63 5.45
C HIS A 77 -5.03 16.93 6.75
N ASP A 78 -6.30 16.53 6.87
CA ASP A 78 -7.05 16.69 8.13
C ASP A 78 -6.45 15.87 9.28
N LEU A 79 -5.93 14.67 8.98
CA LEU A 79 -5.38 13.77 9.99
C LEU A 79 -3.94 14.12 10.37
N VAL A 80 -3.09 14.43 9.39
CA VAL A 80 -1.66 14.74 9.60
C VAL A 80 -1.26 15.93 8.70
N PRO A 81 -1.56 17.19 9.11
CA PRO A 81 -1.36 18.37 8.28
C PRO A 81 0.09 18.61 7.84
N ASP A 82 1.04 18.35 8.73
CA ASP A 82 2.46 18.67 8.51
C ASP A 82 3.19 17.60 7.66
N ALA A 83 2.64 16.38 7.61
CA ALA A 83 3.20 15.27 6.86
C ALA A 83 2.08 14.32 6.38
N PRO A 84 1.24 14.74 5.43
CA PRO A 84 0.09 13.96 5.01
C PRO A 84 0.50 12.59 4.48
N PRO A 85 -0.19 11.50 4.90
CA PRO A 85 0.09 10.17 4.41
C PRO A 85 -0.18 10.06 2.91
N LEU A 86 0.57 9.20 2.22
CA LEU A 86 0.30 8.93 0.82
C LEU A 86 -1.05 8.20 0.62
N LEU A 87 -1.60 8.32 -0.57
CA LEU A 87 -2.75 7.54 -1.01
C LEU A 87 -2.27 6.34 -1.82
N GLN A 88 -2.65 5.14 -1.44
CA GLN A 88 -2.38 3.97 -2.25
C GLN A 88 -3.66 3.41 -2.88
N THR A 89 -3.53 2.90 -4.11
CA THR A 89 -4.65 2.29 -4.82
C THR A 89 -4.17 1.29 -5.87
N VAL A 90 -5.09 0.48 -6.37
CA VAL A 90 -4.88 -0.46 -7.47
C VAL A 90 -5.57 0.07 -8.73
N LEU A 91 -5.06 -0.33 -9.90
CA LEU A 91 -5.70 -0.06 -11.19
C LEU A 91 -6.62 -1.23 -11.60
N GLY A 92 -7.59 -0.95 -12.45
CA GLY A 92 -8.55 -1.92 -12.95
C GLY A 92 -7.95 -3.05 -13.77
N GLY A 93 -8.77 -4.03 -14.10
CA GLY A 93 -8.40 -5.18 -14.91
C GLY A 93 -8.32 -4.86 -16.42
N GLY A 94 -8.06 -5.92 -17.20
CA GLY A 94 -7.90 -5.85 -18.64
C GLY A 94 -6.58 -6.48 -19.08
N LYS A 95 -6.35 -6.58 -20.37
CA LYS A 95 -5.05 -6.98 -20.90
C LYS A 95 -4.14 -5.77 -21.02
N TRP A 96 -2.96 -5.86 -20.46
CA TRP A 96 -2.00 -4.75 -20.36
C TRP A 96 -1.82 -4.00 -21.70
N ASP A 97 -1.52 -4.71 -22.78
CA ASP A 97 -1.25 -4.10 -24.08
C ASP A 97 -2.47 -3.42 -24.71
N GLU A 98 -3.69 -3.81 -24.31
CA GLU A 98 -4.93 -3.21 -24.80
C GLU A 98 -5.31 -1.95 -24.03
N VAL A 99 -4.97 -1.87 -22.71
CA VAL A 99 -5.48 -0.80 -21.83
C VAL A 99 -4.41 0.17 -21.34
N ARG A 100 -3.11 -0.12 -21.46
CA ARG A 100 -2.04 0.67 -20.88
C ARG A 100 -2.05 2.14 -21.29
N THR A 101 -2.36 2.43 -22.55
CA THR A 101 -2.45 3.83 -23.04
C THR A 101 -3.60 4.57 -22.38
N GLN A 102 -4.77 3.94 -22.25
CA GLN A 102 -5.91 4.51 -21.57
C GLN A 102 -5.63 4.73 -20.08
N LEU A 103 -4.96 3.76 -19.42
CA LEU A 103 -4.54 3.91 -18.02
C LEU A 103 -3.57 5.09 -17.85
N ARG A 104 -2.59 5.24 -18.75
CA ARG A 104 -1.68 6.39 -18.76
C ARG A 104 -2.46 7.71 -18.83
N ASP A 105 -3.41 7.82 -19.77
CA ASP A 105 -4.18 9.06 -19.98
C ASP A 105 -5.04 9.40 -18.74
N ARG A 106 -5.63 8.40 -18.10
CA ARG A 106 -6.38 8.56 -16.84
C ARG A 106 -5.48 8.94 -15.67
N LEU A 107 -4.30 8.34 -15.57
CA LEU A 107 -3.33 8.70 -14.53
C LEU A 107 -2.77 10.12 -14.71
N ALA A 108 -2.74 10.67 -15.92
CA ALA A 108 -2.39 12.07 -16.13
C ALA A 108 -3.34 13.03 -15.37
N GLU A 109 -4.62 12.68 -15.22
CA GLU A 109 -5.56 13.46 -14.40
C GLU A 109 -5.34 13.23 -12.89
N TRP A 110 -4.92 12.01 -12.48
CA TRP A 110 -4.55 11.75 -11.10
C TRP A 110 -3.31 12.53 -10.66
N VAL A 111 -2.33 12.69 -11.58
CA VAL A 111 -1.16 13.55 -11.34
C VAL A 111 -1.59 14.98 -11.05
N LYS A 112 -2.56 15.53 -11.79
CA LYS A 112 -3.10 16.87 -11.50
C LYS A 112 -3.72 16.93 -10.10
N VAL A 113 -4.52 15.92 -9.71
CA VAL A 113 -5.07 15.85 -8.35
C VAL A 113 -3.96 15.79 -7.31
N ALA A 114 -2.92 14.98 -7.53
CA ALA A 114 -1.78 14.85 -6.63
C ALA A 114 -1.05 16.19 -6.44
N ASP A 115 -0.85 16.94 -7.53
CA ASP A 115 -0.20 18.26 -7.51
C ASP A 115 -1.09 19.31 -6.86
N GLU A 116 -2.40 19.36 -7.19
CA GLU A 116 -3.36 20.29 -6.61
C GLU A 116 -3.56 20.10 -5.11
N THR A 117 -3.44 18.86 -4.62
CA THR A 117 -3.66 18.52 -3.21
C THR A 117 -2.38 18.32 -2.41
N ASP A 118 -1.22 18.51 -3.00
CA ASP A 118 0.09 18.25 -2.39
C ASP A 118 0.18 16.86 -1.72
N THR A 119 -0.31 15.82 -2.41
CA THR A 119 -0.41 14.46 -1.89
C THR A 119 0.23 13.46 -2.84
N ILE A 120 0.97 12.48 -2.33
CA ILE A 120 1.51 11.39 -3.16
C ILE A 120 0.40 10.37 -3.44
N ILE A 121 0.20 10.03 -4.70
CA ILE A 121 -0.63 8.90 -5.13
C ILE A 121 0.31 7.77 -5.54
N ALA A 122 0.18 6.62 -4.88
CA ALA A 122 1.00 5.44 -5.13
C ALA A 122 0.15 4.30 -5.73
N ILE A 123 0.50 3.89 -6.94
CA ILE A 123 -0.18 2.81 -7.66
C ILE A 123 0.48 1.46 -7.34
N LYS A 124 -0.35 0.45 -7.06
CA LYS A 124 0.12 -0.89 -6.70
C LYS A 124 -0.08 -1.87 -7.86
N PRO A 125 1.00 -2.45 -8.43
CA PRO A 125 0.87 -3.59 -9.34
C PRO A 125 0.16 -4.75 -8.65
N HIS A 126 -0.93 -5.22 -9.25
CA HIS A 126 -1.81 -6.21 -8.62
C HIS A 126 -2.08 -7.37 -9.56
N ARG A 127 -1.98 -8.61 -9.06
CA ARG A 127 -2.09 -9.84 -9.86
C ARG A 127 -3.38 -9.98 -10.67
N SER A 128 -4.47 -9.35 -10.26
CA SER A 128 -5.76 -9.35 -10.96
C SER A 128 -5.98 -8.09 -11.79
N GLY A 129 -5.10 -7.10 -11.71
CA GLY A 129 -5.14 -5.88 -12.50
C GLY A 129 -4.43 -6.02 -13.85
N ALA A 130 -4.67 -5.08 -14.76
CA ALA A 130 -3.90 -4.95 -16.00
C ALA A 130 -2.43 -4.64 -15.71
N MET A 131 -2.18 -3.67 -14.82
CA MET A 131 -0.87 -3.37 -14.25
C MET A 131 -0.56 -4.42 -13.18
N SER A 132 0.25 -5.41 -13.49
CA SER A 132 0.40 -6.61 -12.66
C SER A 132 1.82 -6.95 -12.23
N GLN A 133 2.80 -6.16 -12.65
CA GLN A 133 4.21 -6.29 -12.29
C GLN A 133 4.90 -4.93 -12.22
N PRO A 134 6.05 -4.80 -11.56
CA PRO A 134 6.73 -3.50 -11.41
C PRO A 134 7.01 -2.77 -12.72
N ALA A 135 7.41 -3.49 -13.77
CA ALA A 135 7.70 -2.89 -15.07
C ALA A 135 6.49 -2.18 -15.69
N ASP A 136 5.26 -2.66 -15.44
CA ASP A 136 4.04 -2.02 -15.92
C ASP A 136 3.83 -0.65 -15.24
N ALA A 137 4.04 -0.58 -13.91
CA ALA A 137 3.92 0.67 -13.15
C ALA A 137 5.03 1.67 -13.54
N VAL A 138 6.26 1.18 -13.70
CA VAL A 138 7.39 2.01 -14.16
C VAL A 138 7.09 2.60 -15.53
N TRP A 139 6.60 1.79 -16.46
CA TRP A 139 6.20 2.27 -17.78
C TRP A 139 5.18 3.41 -17.68
N LEU A 140 4.12 3.28 -16.86
CA LEU A 140 3.11 4.33 -16.68
C LEU A 140 3.73 5.62 -16.12
N ILE A 141 4.57 5.51 -15.08
CA ILE A 141 5.21 6.66 -14.43
C ILE A 141 6.16 7.37 -15.41
N GLU A 142 6.96 6.62 -16.17
CA GLU A 142 7.89 7.18 -17.17
C GLU A 142 7.16 7.83 -18.33
N GLN A 143 6.07 7.24 -18.84
CA GLN A 143 5.25 7.82 -19.90
C GLN A 143 4.61 9.15 -19.48
N LEU A 144 4.47 9.41 -18.20
CA LEU A 144 3.97 10.67 -17.63
C LEU A 144 5.09 11.65 -17.26
N GLY A 145 6.36 11.33 -17.61
CA GLY A 145 7.50 12.19 -17.34
C GLY A 145 8.04 12.12 -15.92
N ASN A 146 7.83 11.03 -15.22
CA ASN A 146 8.27 10.80 -13.83
C ASN A 146 7.77 11.88 -12.85
N PRO A 147 6.46 12.14 -12.75
CA PRO A 147 5.95 13.16 -11.85
C PRO A 147 6.29 12.78 -10.40
N PRO A 148 6.74 13.72 -9.57
CA PRO A 148 7.26 13.40 -8.23
C PRO A 148 6.19 12.84 -7.29
N ARG A 149 4.91 13.16 -7.54
CA ARG A 149 3.78 12.73 -6.71
C ARG A 149 3.03 11.49 -7.22
N LEU A 150 3.43 10.92 -8.37
CA LEU A 150 2.94 9.61 -8.80
C LEU A 150 4.03 8.57 -8.53
N ARG A 151 3.78 7.69 -7.58
CA ARG A 151 4.76 6.71 -7.09
C ARG A 151 4.20 5.30 -7.18
N MET A 152 4.98 4.32 -6.73
CA MET A 152 4.58 2.91 -6.73
C MET A 152 4.53 2.36 -5.31
N VAL A 153 3.54 1.49 -5.06
CA VAL A 153 3.56 0.55 -3.95
C VAL A 153 4.15 -0.77 -4.44
N TYR A 154 5.18 -1.24 -3.79
CA TYR A 154 5.75 -2.55 -4.07
C TYR A 154 5.10 -3.62 -3.20
N ASP A 155 4.69 -4.74 -3.80
CA ASP A 155 4.12 -5.90 -3.09
C ASP A 155 4.49 -7.19 -3.82
N TYR A 156 5.55 -7.87 -3.37
CA TYR A 156 6.06 -9.06 -4.05
C TYR A 156 5.08 -10.22 -4.09
N SER A 157 4.14 -10.32 -3.16
CA SER A 157 3.14 -11.40 -3.13
C SER A 157 2.32 -11.50 -4.44
N HIS A 158 2.19 -10.40 -5.17
CA HIS A 158 1.47 -10.36 -6.43
C HIS A 158 2.25 -10.93 -7.61
N TYR A 159 3.58 -11.06 -7.52
CA TYR A 159 4.44 -11.57 -8.58
C TYR A 159 5.31 -12.77 -8.16
N ALA A 160 5.25 -13.21 -6.92
CA ALA A 160 6.05 -14.33 -6.40
C ALA A 160 5.90 -15.65 -7.18
N PHE A 161 4.81 -15.83 -7.93
CA PHE A 161 4.54 -17.05 -8.72
C PHE A 161 4.45 -16.77 -10.22
N ARG A 162 5.17 -15.74 -10.70
CA ARG A 162 5.18 -15.31 -12.11
C ARG A 162 6.56 -15.44 -12.76
N ASP A 163 7.43 -16.30 -12.23
CA ASP A 163 8.82 -16.45 -12.66
C ASP A 163 9.61 -15.12 -12.66
N LEU A 164 9.24 -14.21 -11.75
CA LEU A 164 9.90 -12.94 -11.54
C LEU A 164 10.79 -13.03 -10.29
N ALA A 165 12.10 -12.93 -10.46
CA ALA A 165 13.02 -12.97 -9.35
C ALA A 165 12.85 -11.74 -8.42
N LEU A 166 12.90 -11.96 -7.11
CA LEU A 166 12.80 -10.92 -6.09
C LEU A 166 13.76 -9.75 -6.37
N THR A 167 15.02 -10.05 -6.63
CA THR A 167 16.05 -9.04 -6.88
C THR A 167 15.75 -8.19 -8.12
N ASP A 168 15.27 -8.79 -9.20
CA ASP A 168 14.97 -8.07 -10.43
C ASP A 168 13.73 -7.17 -10.27
N THR A 169 12.72 -7.66 -9.58
CA THR A 169 11.52 -6.86 -9.30
C THR A 169 11.83 -5.68 -8.37
N ILE A 170 12.70 -5.86 -7.36
CA ILE A 170 13.15 -4.77 -6.49
C ILE A 170 13.97 -3.76 -7.28
N ARG A 171 14.95 -4.21 -8.09
CA ARG A 171 15.78 -3.31 -8.91
C ARG A 171 14.92 -2.43 -9.82
N THR A 172 13.89 -3.00 -10.44
CA THR A 172 12.95 -2.26 -11.30
C THR A 172 12.11 -1.27 -10.51
N ALA A 173 11.59 -1.69 -9.35
CA ALA A 173 10.63 -0.92 -8.57
C ALA A 173 11.28 0.22 -7.77
N LEU A 174 12.46 -0.01 -7.23
CA LEU A 174 13.08 0.81 -6.18
C LEU A 174 13.13 2.31 -6.47
N PRO A 175 13.49 2.80 -7.68
CA PRO A 175 13.52 4.24 -7.96
C PRO A 175 12.16 4.92 -7.85
N HIS A 176 11.07 4.16 -7.97
CA HIS A 176 9.69 4.65 -8.00
C HIS A 176 8.90 4.29 -6.75
N THR A 177 9.45 3.46 -5.85
CA THR A 177 8.74 2.97 -4.67
C THR A 177 8.62 4.04 -3.58
N ALA A 178 7.40 4.32 -3.14
CA ALA A 178 7.11 5.16 -1.99
C ALA A 178 6.60 4.36 -0.78
N HIS A 179 6.09 3.14 -0.99
CA HIS A 179 5.54 2.29 0.05
C HIS A 179 5.75 0.82 -0.29
N VAL A 180 5.97 -0.02 0.73
CA VAL A 180 6.11 -1.47 0.56
C VAL A 180 5.02 -2.18 1.36
N ALA A 181 4.15 -2.90 0.67
CA ALA A 181 3.15 -3.78 1.29
C ALA A 181 3.68 -5.21 1.34
N LEU A 182 3.41 -5.90 2.44
CA LEU A 182 3.90 -7.25 2.71
C LEU A 182 2.74 -8.15 3.13
N LYS A 183 2.54 -9.21 2.37
CA LYS A 183 1.72 -10.39 2.71
C LYS A 183 2.32 -11.59 2.01
N ASP A 184 2.11 -12.76 2.54
CA ASP A 184 2.58 -13.99 1.93
C ASP A 184 1.62 -14.50 0.86
N ALA A 185 2.12 -15.37 0.01
CA ALA A 185 1.34 -16.05 -0.99
C ALA A 185 1.82 -17.51 -1.07
N ALA A 186 0.90 -18.43 -1.19
CA ALA A 186 1.19 -19.85 -1.32
C ALA A 186 0.41 -20.47 -2.49
N ARG A 187 0.91 -21.59 -3.02
CA ARG A 187 0.17 -22.38 -3.99
C ARG A 187 -0.58 -23.50 -3.25
N GLN A 188 -1.91 -23.44 -3.29
CA GLN A 188 -2.77 -24.46 -2.70
C GLN A 188 -3.74 -24.98 -3.75
N ASN A 189 -3.76 -26.28 -3.98
CA ASN A 189 -4.61 -26.94 -5.00
C ASN A 189 -4.52 -26.28 -6.39
N GLY A 190 -3.31 -25.91 -6.82
CA GLY A 190 -3.06 -25.24 -8.10
C GLY A 190 -3.42 -23.76 -8.16
N LYS A 191 -4.02 -23.19 -7.11
CA LYS A 191 -4.37 -21.76 -7.02
C LYS A 191 -3.39 -21.03 -6.12
N ILE A 192 -3.19 -19.75 -6.39
CA ILE A 192 -2.44 -18.88 -5.50
C ILE A 192 -3.40 -18.29 -4.48
N VAL A 193 -3.09 -18.49 -3.21
CA VAL A 193 -3.82 -17.92 -2.06
C VAL A 193 -2.88 -17.01 -1.28
N PHE A 194 -3.41 -15.89 -0.80
CA PHE A 194 -2.67 -15.02 0.11
C PHE A 194 -2.77 -15.54 1.55
N GLN A 195 -1.71 -15.26 2.30
CA GLN A 195 -1.58 -15.59 3.72
C GLN A 195 -1.02 -14.40 4.50
N LEU A 196 -0.96 -14.51 5.81
CA LEU A 196 -0.32 -13.50 6.65
C LEU A 196 1.17 -13.39 6.32
N ALA A 197 1.75 -12.22 6.47
CA ALA A 197 3.16 -11.99 6.21
C ALA A 197 4.04 -12.96 7.02
N GLY A 198 4.90 -13.71 6.34
CA GLY A 198 5.81 -14.71 6.90
C GLY A 198 5.17 -16.05 7.27
N GLU A 199 3.87 -16.26 7.07
CA GLU A 199 3.18 -17.49 7.45
C GLU A 199 3.48 -18.66 6.51
N ALA A 200 3.50 -18.40 5.20
CA ALA A 200 3.81 -19.45 4.22
C ALA A 200 5.31 -19.71 4.08
N GLY A 201 6.15 -18.76 4.47
CA GLY A 201 7.60 -18.86 4.32
C GLY A 201 8.06 -18.89 2.85
N THR A 202 7.23 -18.41 1.93
CA THR A 202 7.54 -18.42 0.48
C THR A 202 8.31 -17.19 0.03
N ILE A 203 8.30 -16.13 0.81
CA ILE A 203 8.98 -14.87 0.54
C ILE A 203 10.07 -14.65 1.60
N ASP A 204 11.32 -14.49 1.14
CA ASP A 204 12.43 -14.11 2.01
C ASP A 204 12.35 -12.60 2.32
N TYR A 205 11.63 -12.26 3.40
CA TYR A 205 11.49 -10.88 3.84
C TYR A 205 12.79 -10.28 4.35
N GLY A 206 13.69 -11.08 4.91
CA GLY A 206 15.01 -10.61 5.31
C GLY A 206 15.83 -10.12 4.11
N ALA A 207 15.82 -10.88 3.01
CA ALA A 207 16.45 -10.47 1.76
C ALA A 207 15.74 -9.26 1.13
N LEU A 208 14.40 -9.22 1.16
CA LEU A 208 13.60 -8.10 0.62
C LEU A 208 13.94 -6.80 1.35
N ILE A 209 13.85 -6.77 2.68
CA ILE A 209 14.14 -5.60 3.52
C ILE A 209 15.58 -5.14 3.31
N ARG A 210 16.53 -6.08 3.33
CA ARG A 210 17.97 -5.78 3.10
C ARG A 210 18.22 -5.14 1.75
N GLN A 211 17.59 -5.65 0.68
CA GLN A 211 17.76 -5.10 -0.67
C GLN A 211 17.19 -3.70 -0.80
N PHE A 212 15.98 -3.45 -0.30
CA PHE A 212 15.39 -2.12 -0.26
C PHE A 212 16.25 -1.14 0.53
N HIS A 213 16.69 -1.54 1.74
CA HIS A 213 17.53 -0.68 2.60
C HIS A 213 18.88 -0.36 1.93
N ARG A 214 19.57 -1.36 1.35
CA ARG A 214 20.82 -1.15 0.61
C ARG A 214 20.65 -0.26 -0.62
N GLY A 215 19.48 -0.33 -1.25
CA GLY A 215 19.13 0.53 -2.38
C GLY A 215 18.69 1.95 -2.01
N GLY A 216 18.75 2.31 -0.71
CA GLY A 216 18.45 3.66 -0.25
C GLY A 216 16.99 3.88 0.16
N TYR A 217 16.11 2.87 0.12
CA TYR A 217 14.74 3.00 0.62
C TYR A 217 14.74 3.18 2.15
N ARG A 218 14.00 4.17 2.63
CA ARG A 218 13.85 4.50 4.05
C ARG A 218 12.37 4.67 4.45
N GLY A 219 11.47 4.27 3.58
CA GLY A 219 10.02 4.29 3.82
C GLY A 219 9.54 3.08 4.62
N ASP A 220 8.24 2.94 4.68
CA ASP A 220 7.58 1.97 5.54
C ASP A 220 7.40 0.60 4.86
N PHE A 221 7.37 -0.44 5.70
CA PHE A 221 7.02 -1.81 5.34
C PHE A 221 5.71 -2.17 6.06
N ASN A 222 4.63 -2.26 5.32
CA ASN A 222 3.27 -2.43 5.84
C ASN A 222 2.79 -3.87 5.75
N CYS A 223 2.34 -4.45 6.87
CA CYS A 223 1.66 -5.73 6.87
C CYS A 223 0.23 -5.58 6.32
N GLU A 224 -0.02 -6.10 5.14
CA GLU A 224 -1.36 -6.12 4.56
C GLU A 224 -2.02 -7.47 4.79
N VAL A 225 -3.20 -7.47 5.39
CA VAL A 225 -4.04 -8.67 5.52
C VAL A 225 -5.02 -8.73 4.35
N SER A 226 -4.84 -9.72 3.48
CA SER A 226 -5.72 -9.94 2.33
C SER A 226 -7.15 -10.30 2.76
N GLY A 227 -8.13 -9.89 1.95
CA GLY A 227 -9.51 -10.36 2.07
C GLY A 227 -9.65 -11.89 2.02
N MET A 228 -8.73 -12.60 1.35
CA MET A 228 -8.70 -14.07 1.38
C MET A 228 -8.44 -14.64 2.78
N VAL A 229 -7.78 -13.89 3.64
CA VAL A 229 -7.51 -14.27 5.05
C VAL A 229 -8.63 -13.73 5.94
N SER A 230 -8.91 -12.43 5.86
CA SER A 230 -9.84 -11.77 6.78
C SER A 230 -11.30 -12.18 6.62
N SER A 231 -11.69 -12.77 5.48
CA SER A 231 -13.03 -13.32 5.25
C SER A 231 -13.21 -14.76 5.71
N GLN A 232 -12.16 -15.43 6.23
CA GLN A 232 -12.29 -16.81 6.68
C GLN A 232 -13.06 -16.91 8.01
N PRO A 233 -13.88 -17.94 8.19
CA PRO A 233 -14.52 -18.20 9.48
C PRO A 233 -13.49 -18.30 10.60
N GLY A 234 -13.74 -17.64 11.73
CA GLY A 234 -12.84 -17.64 12.88
C GLY A 234 -11.62 -16.71 12.74
N TYR A 235 -11.57 -15.85 11.73
CA TYR A 235 -10.51 -14.84 11.63
C TYR A 235 -10.46 -13.96 12.89
N ASP A 236 -9.29 -13.91 13.51
CA ASP A 236 -8.99 -13.03 14.64
C ASP A 236 -7.99 -11.95 14.21
N PRO A 237 -8.42 -10.67 14.08
CA PRO A 237 -7.56 -9.60 13.64
C PRO A 237 -6.42 -9.29 14.62
N LEU A 238 -6.61 -9.53 15.91
CA LEU A 238 -5.56 -9.32 16.92
C LEU A 238 -4.48 -10.39 16.81
N ALA A 239 -4.86 -11.65 16.68
CA ALA A 239 -3.92 -12.74 16.47
C ALA A 239 -3.16 -12.56 15.16
N ALA A 240 -3.84 -12.21 14.07
CA ALA A 240 -3.22 -11.92 12.77
C ALA A 240 -2.19 -10.79 12.85
N ALA A 241 -2.53 -9.68 13.51
CA ALA A 241 -1.61 -8.56 13.70
C ALA A 241 -0.37 -8.95 14.50
N LYS A 242 -0.53 -9.72 15.59
CA LYS A 242 0.59 -10.23 16.39
C LYS A 242 1.50 -11.16 15.58
N THR A 243 0.93 -12.05 14.78
CA THR A 243 1.68 -12.97 13.91
C THR A 243 2.49 -12.21 12.88
N CYS A 244 1.86 -11.29 12.13
CA CYS A 244 2.56 -10.46 11.15
C CYS A 244 3.69 -9.63 11.79
N TYR A 245 3.42 -9.02 12.94
CA TYR A 245 4.44 -8.25 13.67
C TYR A 245 5.65 -9.11 14.04
N ALA A 246 5.41 -10.28 14.66
CA ALA A 246 6.50 -11.17 15.09
C ALA A 246 7.36 -11.62 13.90
N ASN A 247 6.72 -12.02 12.79
CA ASN A 247 7.42 -12.47 11.60
C ASN A 247 8.25 -11.36 10.95
N LEU A 248 7.71 -10.12 10.86
CA LEU A 248 8.44 -9.03 10.25
C LEU A 248 9.51 -8.44 11.16
N ALA A 249 9.28 -8.38 12.47
CA ALA A 249 10.32 -8.00 13.43
C ALA A 249 11.54 -8.92 13.33
N GLU A 250 11.32 -10.23 13.19
CA GLU A 250 12.37 -11.21 12.95
C GLU A 250 13.05 -10.99 11.58
N ALA A 251 12.29 -10.69 10.53
CA ALA A 251 12.84 -10.41 9.21
C ALA A 251 13.73 -9.16 9.21
N PHE A 252 13.37 -8.10 9.93
CA PHE A 252 14.22 -6.92 10.13
C PHE A 252 15.52 -7.27 10.85
N ARG A 253 15.45 -8.09 11.91
CA ARG A 253 16.62 -8.59 12.62
C ARG A 253 17.55 -9.39 11.71
N GLN A 254 17.01 -10.29 10.90
CA GLN A 254 17.77 -11.08 9.91
C GLN A 254 18.36 -10.21 8.79
N ALA A 255 17.69 -9.14 8.42
CA ALA A 255 18.19 -8.17 7.46
C ALA A 255 19.36 -7.33 8.01
N GLY A 256 19.53 -7.23 9.32
CA GLY A 256 20.46 -6.31 9.98
C GLY A 256 20.06 -4.85 9.77
N VAL A 257 18.77 -4.57 9.69
CA VAL A 257 18.21 -3.24 9.50
C VAL A 257 17.47 -2.83 10.77
N GLU A 258 17.91 -1.74 11.36
CA GLU A 258 17.22 -1.17 12.53
C GLU A 258 15.87 -0.57 12.11
N ARG A 259 14.85 -0.80 12.94
CA ARG A 259 13.56 -0.14 12.80
C ARG A 259 13.68 1.26 13.37
N SER A 260 13.17 2.26 12.66
CA SER A 260 13.06 3.60 13.23
C SER A 260 11.99 3.61 14.32
N SER A 261 12.39 3.66 15.60
CA SER A 261 11.45 3.94 16.68
C SER A 261 11.25 5.45 16.78
N HIS A 262 10.00 5.91 16.68
CA HIS A 262 9.64 7.30 16.98
C HIS A 262 9.45 7.55 18.48
N ARG A 263 10.15 6.80 19.32
CA ARG A 263 10.09 6.94 20.78
C ARG A 263 11.19 7.85 21.35
N ASP A 264 12.00 8.45 20.46
CA ASP A 264 13.05 9.42 20.85
C ASP A 264 12.68 10.83 20.39
#